data_ed9d3d63a4eff234d784af2ee46dd2ca
#
_entry.id   ed9d3d63a4eff234d784af2ee46dd2ca
#
_cell.length_a   1.000
_cell.length_b   1.000
_cell.length_c   1.000
_cell.angle_alpha   90.00
_cell.angle_beta   90.00
_cell.angle_gamma   90.00
#
_symmetry.space_group_name_H-M   'P 1'
#
loop_
_entity.id
_entity.type
_entity.pdbx_description
1 polymer ?
#
loop_
_entity_poly.entity_id
_entity_poly.type
_entity_poly.pdbx_seq_one_letter_code
_entity_poly.pdbx_strand_id
1 'polypeptide(L)'
;MAWKNLIGQATVKNLLQRAILEDRIANSYCFIGNEGVGKEALAIEFAKVVNCERPIINEKNIDACGSCISCKMMGSLQHPNVQMIYSLPAPKAMDSRKDNISEKLSDEQIREIQEQNALKSANPYHKINLGKATQIKIAQIRELKRGLSLTANSQGRRCILVFRAEEMTLEAANAFLKTLEEPHSNTTIIMTTSEPQKILPTILSRCQQVFFQSLPDRELEDYLIDRFKLDLTEAKLAV
;
A
#
# COMPACT_ATOMS: atom_id res chain seq x y z
N MET A 1 0.23 -12.90 -12.33
CA MET A 1 -0.58 -11.76 -12.79
C MET A 1 -1.08 -11.03 -11.55
N ALA A 2 -0.83 -9.73 -11.47
CA ALA A 2 -1.12 -8.94 -10.27
C ALA A 2 -2.64 -8.75 -10.05
N TRP A 3 -3.34 -8.28 -11.08
CA TRP A 3 -4.76 -7.94 -10.95
C TRP A 3 -5.70 -9.12 -10.70
N LYS A 4 -5.28 -10.37 -10.98
CA LYS A 4 -6.08 -11.57 -10.70
C LYS A 4 -6.24 -11.89 -9.22
N ASN A 5 -5.34 -11.35 -8.38
CA ASN A 5 -5.42 -11.56 -6.93
C ASN A 5 -6.42 -10.61 -6.25
N LEU A 6 -7.02 -9.70 -7.01
CA LEU A 6 -7.92 -8.67 -6.48
C LEU A 6 -9.37 -9.01 -6.78
N ILE A 7 -10.18 -9.02 -5.75
CA ILE A 7 -11.63 -9.22 -5.84
C ILE A 7 -12.28 -7.93 -6.34
N GLY A 8 -13.20 -8.02 -7.28
CA GLY A 8 -14.01 -6.90 -7.74
C GLY A 8 -13.21 -5.67 -8.17
N GLN A 9 -13.71 -4.48 -7.84
CA GLN A 9 -13.09 -3.17 -8.08
C GLN A 9 -12.69 -2.92 -9.55
N ALA A 10 -13.50 -3.44 -10.50
CA ALA A 10 -13.18 -3.37 -11.94
C ALA A 10 -12.93 -1.94 -12.43
N THR A 11 -13.74 -0.97 -11.98
CA THR A 11 -13.62 0.45 -12.35
C THR A 11 -12.27 1.01 -11.91
N VAL A 12 -11.86 0.75 -10.67
CA VAL A 12 -10.58 1.24 -10.13
C VAL A 12 -9.39 0.58 -10.82
N LYS A 13 -9.46 -0.74 -11.03
CA LYS A 13 -8.44 -1.49 -11.80
C LYS A 13 -8.25 -0.90 -13.20
N ASN A 14 -9.33 -0.68 -13.93
CA ASN A 14 -9.29 -0.12 -15.29
C ASN A 14 -8.71 1.30 -15.30
N LEU A 15 -9.10 2.15 -14.32
CA LEU A 15 -8.56 3.50 -14.17
C LEU A 15 -7.03 3.46 -14.00
N LEU A 16 -6.53 2.62 -13.11
CA LEU A 16 -5.10 2.55 -12.81
C LEU A 16 -4.30 1.90 -13.95
N GLN A 17 -4.84 0.86 -14.59
CA GLN A 17 -4.21 0.26 -15.77
C GLN A 17 -4.09 1.26 -16.91
N ARG A 18 -5.14 2.04 -17.15
CA ARG A 18 -5.13 3.09 -18.16
C ARG A 18 -4.12 4.19 -17.82
N ALA A 19 -4.03 4.62 -16.55
CA ALA A 19 -3.03 5.58 -16.11
C ALA A 19 -1.59 5.09 -16.36
N ILE A 20 -1.33 3.79 -16.19
CA ILE A 20 -0.02 3.19 -16.48
C ILE A 20 0.23 3.16 -17.99
N LEU A 21 -0.74 2.69 -18.80
CA LEU A 21 -0.60 2.58 -20.25
C LEU A 21 -0.40 3.93 -20.96
N GLU A 22 -1.05 4.99 -20.44
CA GLU A 22 -0.96 6.34 -21.00
C GLU A 22 0.21 7.15 -20.39
N ASP A 23 1.03 6.54 -19.51
CA ASP A 23 2.09 7.20 -18.73
C ASP A 23 1.59 8.46 -17.98
N ARG A 24 0.36 8.37 -17.46
CA ARG A 24 -0.32 9.46 -16.71
C ARG A 24 -0.56 9.07 -15.26
N ILE A 25 0.44 8.46 -14.66
CA ILE A 25 0.39 8.06 -13.26
C ILE A 25 0.47 9.31 -12.39
N ALA A 26 -0.53 9.53 -11.53
CA ALA A 26 -0.49 10.65 -10.60
C ALA A 26 0.63 10.50 -9.56
N ASN A 27 1.17 11.62 -9.11
CA ASN A 27 2.19 11.64 -8.06
C ASN A 27 1.61 11.19 -6.71
N SER A 28 0.32 11.42 -6.48
CA SER A 28 -0.34 11.06 -5.22
C SER A 28 -1.76 10.60 -5.45
N TYR A 29 -2.11 9.45 -4.88
CA TYR A 29 -3.45 8.89 -4.82
C TYR A 29 -3.92 8.78 -3.37
N CYS A 30 -5.22 8.98 -3.15
CA CYS A 30 -5.89 8.62 -1.92
C CYS A 30 -7.00 7.60 -2.23
N PHE A 31 -6.82 6.34 -1.81
CA PHE A 31 -7.78 5.27 -1.95
C PHE A 31 -8.74 5.30 -0.76
N ILE A 32 -10.00 5.63 -1.03
CA ILE A 32 -11.05 5.87 -0.04
C ILE A 32 -12.11 4.78 -0.15
N GLY A 33 -12.55 4.21 0.96
CA GLY A 33 -13.62 3.21 1.00
C GLY A 33 -13.64 2.46 2.31
N ASN A 34 -14.64 1.63 2.52
CA ASN A 34 -14.81 0.85 3.74
C ASN A 34 -13.60 -0.06 4.01
N GLU A 35 -13.45 -0.49 5.25
CA GLU A 35 -12.43 -1.49 5.60
C GLU A 35 -12.71 -2.81 4.83
N GLY A 36 -11.66 -3.55 4.47
CA GLY A 36 -11.80 -4.84 3.78
C GLY A 36 -11.99 -4.79 2.26
N VAL A 37 -12.38 -3.65 1.65
CA VAL A 37 -12.70 -3.56 0.21
C VAL A 37 -11.49 -3.69 -0.75
N GLY A 38 -10.29 -3.96 -0.24
CA GLY A 38 -9.11 -4.25 -1.08
C GLY A 38 -8.24 -3.05 -1.43
N LYS A 39 -8.36 -1.89 -0.76
CA LYS A 39 -7.53 -0.69 -1.01
C LYS A 39 -6.03 -0.96 -0.94
N GLU A 40 -5.58 -1.60 0.16
CA GLU A 40 -4.17 -1.93 0.38
C GLU A 40 -3.67 -2.99 -0.60
N ALA A 41 -4.49 -4.02 -0.86
CA ALA A 41 -4.16 -5.06 -1.82
C ALA A 41 -3.95 -4.47 -3.22
N LEU A 42 -4.82 -3.55 -3.63
CA LEU A 42 -4.70 -2.89 -4.93
C LEU A 42 -3.49 -1.96 -4.99
N ALA A 43 -3.14 -1.26 -3.90
CA ALA A 43 -1.93 -0.44 -3.83
C ALA A 43 -0.65 -1.28 -4.01
N ILE A 44 -0.58 -2.45 -3.38
CA ILE A 44 0.54 -3.39 -3.52
C ILE A 44 0.64 -3.91 -4.96
N GLU A 45 -0.48 -4.36 -5.55
CA GLU A 45 -0.47 -4.91 -6.91
C GLU A 45 -0.19 -3.82 -7.96
N PHE A 46 -0.67 -2.58 -7.75
CA PHE A 46 -0.27 -1.44 -8.59
C PHE A 46 1.25 -1.21 -8.54
N ALA A 47 1.84 -1.16 -7.34
CA ALA A 47 3.28 -1.00 -7.17
C ALA A 47 4.08 -2.12 -7.86
N LYS A 48 3.54 -3.34 -7.88
CA LYS A 48 4.13 -4.49 -8.59
C LYS A 48 4.09 -4.32 -10.11
N VAL A 49 2.99 -3.82 -10.66
CA VAL A 49 2.84 -3.61 -12.10
C VAL A 49 3.79 -2.52 -12.59
N VAL A 50 3.84 -1.37 -11.93
CA VAL A 50 4.69 -0.23 -12.34
C VAL A 50 6.19 -0.47 -12.19
N ASN A 51 6.57 -1.48 -11.40
CA ASN A 51 7.97 -1.90 -11.24
C ASN A 51 8.29 -3.21 -11.95
N CYS A 52 7.35 -3.80 -12.70
CA CYS A 52 7.60 -5.03 -13.44
C CYS A 52 8.58 -4.78 -14.60
N GLU A 53 9.69 -5.52 -14.64
CA GLU A 53 10.70 -5.40 -15.70
C GLU A 53 10.19 -5.85 -17.09
N ARG A 54 9.19 -6.72 -17.13
CA ARG A 54 8.61 -7.30 -18.35
C ARG A 54 7.08 -7.37 -18.21
N PRO A 55 6.38 -6.21 -18.18
CA PRO A 55 4.93 -6.21 -18.05
C PRO A 55 4.27 -6.90 -19.23
N ILE A 56 3.16 -7.56 -18.98
CA ILE A 56 2.31 -8.15 -20.02
C ILE A 56 1.34 -7.06 -20.45
N ILE A 57 1.47 -6.60 -21.68
CA ILE A 57 0.68 -5.50 -22.23
C ILE A 57 -0.18 -6.04 -23.39
N ASN A 58 -1.45 -5.70 -23.38
CA ASN A 58 -2.37 -5.83 -24.52
C ASN A 58 -3.14 -4.52 -24.70
N GLU A 59 -3.95 -4.38 -25.72
CA GLU A 59 -4.56 -3.12 -26.17
C GLU A 59 -5.23 -2.30 -25.04
N LYS A 60 -5.76 -2.95 -23.99
CA LYS A 60 -6.55 -2.30 -22.92
C LYS A 60 -6.04 -2.57 -21.53
N ASN A 61 -5.10 -3.49 -21.38
CA ASN A 61 -4.68 -3.96 -20.07
C ASN A 61 -3.15 -4.05 -19.97
N ILE A 62 -2.66 -3.78 -18.79
CA ILE A 62 -1.27 -4.02 -18.40
C ILE A 62 -1.25 -4.81 -17.10
N ASP A 63 -0.38 -5.82 -17.02
CA ASP A 63 -0.24 -6.66 -15.82
C ASP A 63 1.23 -7.00 -15.56
N ALA A 64 1.56 -7.34 -14.33
CA ALA A 64 2.89 -7.81 -13.97
C ALA A 64 3.11 -9.25 -14.48
N CYS A 65 4.32 -9.54 -14.97
CA CYS A 65 4.66 -10.88 -15.47
C CYS A 65 4.67 -11.96 -14.38
N GLY A 66 4.87 -11.58 -13.10
CA GLY A 66 4.91 -12.48 -11.95
C GLY A 66 6.20 -13.28 -11.79
N SER A 67 7.15 -13.23 -12.76
CA SER A 67 8.34 -14.09 -12.80
C SER A 67 9.68 -13.35 -12.76
N CYS A 68 9.74 -12.05 -13.12
CA CYS A 68 10.97 -11.27 -13.08
C CYS A 68 11.45 -11.03 -11.63
N ILE A 69 12.66 -10.55 -11.45
CA ILE A 69 13.27 -10.30 -10.14
C ILE A 69 12.44 -9.30 -9.35
N SER A 70 12.03 -8.20 -9.98
CA SER A 70 11.16 -7.19 -9.37
C SER A 70 9.84 -7.80 -8.87
N CYS A 71 9.16 -8.62 -9.68
CA CYS A 71 7.93 -9.29 -9.27
C CYS A 71 8.12 -10.26 -8.09
N LYS A 72 9.26 -10.93 -8.02
CA LYS A 72 9.62 -11.82 -6.88
C LYS A 72 9.86 -11.01 -5.60
N MET A 73 10.60 -9.90 -5.69
CA MET A 73 10.83 -8.99 -4.57
C MET A 73 9.51 -8.37 -4.07
N MET A 74 8.60 -8.02 -5.00
CA MET A 74 7.25 -7.57 -4.63
C MET A 74 6.42 -8.67 -3.97
N GLY A 75 6.62 -9.93 -4.37
CA GLY A 75 5.97 -11.08 -3.74
C GLY A 75 6.34 -11.26 -2.27
N SER A 76 7.53 -10.82 -1.84
CA SER A 76 7.97 -10.80 -0.45
C SER A 76 7.84 -9.42 0.22
N LEU A 77 7.28 -8.43 -0.46
CA LEU A 77 7.18 -7.02 -0.03
C LEU A 77 8.56 -6.39 0.32
N GLN A 78 9.62 -6.84 -0.36
CA GLN A 78 11.01 -6.38 -0.14
C GLN A 78 11.60 -5.66 -1.35
N HIS A 79 10.75 -5.07 -2.20
CA HIS A 79 11.22 -4.35 -3.38
C HIS A 79 11.85 -3.01 -2.98
N PRO A 80 13.08 -2.67 -3.45
CA PRO A 80 13.79 -1.46 -3.03
C PRO A 80 13.07 -0.15 -3.38
N ASN A 81 12.25 -0.15 -4.45
CA ASN A 81 11.45 1.01 -4.83
C ASN A 81 10.11 1.10 -4.10
N VAL A 82 9.76 0.16 -3.23
CA VAL A 82 8.46 0.14 -2.57
C VAL A 82 8.63 0.22 -1.07
N GLN A 83 8.11 1.27 -0.48
CA GLN A 83 8.14 1.49 0.96
C GLN A 83 6.71 1.53 1.51
N MET A 84 6.45 0.70 2.51
CA MET A 84 5.18 0.68 3.22
C MET A 84 5.31 1.47 4.53
N ILE A 85 4.29 2.29 4.81
CA ILE A 85 4.16 3.06 6.05
C ILE A 85 2.81 2.69 6.67
N TYR A 86 2.87 2.29 7.91
CA TYR A 86 1.71 1.96 8.74
C TYR A 86 2.08 2.19 10.21
N SER A 87 1.11 2.17 11.10
CA SER A 87 1.34 2.39 12.53
C SER A 87 2.31 1.38 13.10
N LEU A 88 3.34 1.87 13.78
CA LEU A 88 4.35 1.05 14.46
C LEU A 88 4.19 1.18 15.98
N PRO A 89 4.51 0.13 16.75
CA PRO A 89 4.50 0.20 18.20
C PRO A 89 5.48 1.25 18.71
N ALA A 90 5.18 1.81 19.88
CA ALA A 90 6.08 2.76 20.49
C ALA A 90 7.39 2.07 20.89
N PRO A 91 8.56 2.68 20.62
CA PRO A 91 9.83 2.13 21.06
C PRO A 91 9.91 2.08 22.57
N LYS A 92 10.51 1.01 23.12
CA LYS A 92 10.67 0.81 24.58
C LYS A 92 11.67 1.78 25.22
N ALA A 93 12.61 2.33 24.47
CA ALA A 93 13.62 3.26 24.95
C ALA A 93 13.58 4.58 24.17
N MET A 94 13.46 5.69 24.86
CA MET A 94 13.65 7.03 24.30
C MET A 94 15.16 7.35 24.26
N ASP A 95 15.93 6.63 23.46
CA ASP A 95 17.28 7.10 23.18
C ASP A 95 17.20 8.18 22.10
N SER A 96 17.31 9.43 22.53
CA SER A 96 17.25 10.61 21.66
C SER A 96 18.39 10.69 20.63
N ARG A 97 19.41 9.83 20.75
CA ARG A 97 20.57 9.80 19.88
C ARG A 97 20.39 8.97 18.61
N LYS A 98 19.38 8.07 18.58
CA LYS A 98 19.07 7.28 17.41
C LYS A 98 17.94 7.93 16.63
N ASP A 99 18.23 8.34 15.40
CA ASP A 99 17.28 9.06 14.55
C ASP A 99 16.29 8.15 13.81
N ASN A 100 16.58 6.85 13.68
CA ASN A 100 15.76 5.89 12.96
C ASN A 100 14.83 5.14 13.90
N ILE A 101 13.54 5.02 13.52
CA ILE A 101 12.56 4.26 14.33
C ILE A 101 12.93 2.78 14.36
N SER A 102 13.36 2.23 13.24
CA SER A 102 13.78 0.83 13.12
C SER A 102 14.88 0.44 14.12
N GLU A 103 15.79 1.37 14.46
CA GLU A 103 16.86 1.15 15.44
C GLU A 103 16.40 1.24 16.89
N LYS A 104 15.18 1.72 17.13
CA LYS A 104 14.57 1.90 18.46
C LYS A 104 13.60 0.78 18.83
N LEU A 105 13.28 -0.08 17.89
CA LEU A 105 12.40 -1.22 18.12
C LEU A 105 13.16 -2.34 18.83
N SER A 106 12.46 -3.09 19.69
CA SER A 106 13.01 -4.29 20.31
C SER A 106 13.01 -5.46 19.30
N ASP A 107 13.87 -6.45 19.54
CA ASP A 107 13.92 -7.66 18.69
C ASP A 107 12.55 -8.34 18.57
N GLU A 108 11.76 -8.34 19.64
CA GLU A 108 10.40 -8.88 19.67
C GLU A 108 9.47 -8.10 18.72
N GLN A 109 9.53 -6.74 18.77
CA GLN A 109 8.76 -5.88 17.86
C GLN A 109 9.18 -6.04 16.40
N ILE A 110 10.48 -6.21 16.15
CA ILE A 110 11.00 -6.47 14.80
C ILE A 110 10.48 -7.81 14.28
N ARG A 111 10.48 -8.86 15.10
CA ARG A 111 9.92 -10.17 14.71
C ARG A 111 8.42 -10.08 14.41
N GLU A 112 7.65 -9.41 15.26
CA GLU A 112 6.21 -9.20 15.03
C GLU A 112 5.96 -8.47 13.70
N ILE A 113 6.73 -7.44 13.39
CA ILE A 113 6.65 -6.70 12.10
C ILE A 113 6.97 -7.63 10.93
N GLN A 114 8.02 -8.45 11.04
CA GLN A 114 8.40 -9.40 10.00
C GLN A 114 7.31 -10.45 9.76
N GLU A 115 6.70 -10.99 10.81
CA GLU A 115 5.59 -11.93 10.73
C GLU A 115 4.37 -11.30 10.06
N GLN A 116 3.98 -10.09 10.46
CA GLN A 116 2.85 -9.38 9.86
C GLN A 116 3.10 -9.05 8.36
N ASN A 117 4.32 -8.66 8.00
CA ASN A 117 4.69 -8.45 6.61
C ASN A 117 4.71 -9.76 5.80
N ALA A 118 5.13 -10.88 6.39
CA ALA A 118 5.06 -12.19 5.74
C ALA A 118 3.61 -12.62 5.50
N LEU A 119 2.71 -12.42 6.47
CA LEU A 119 1.27 -12.66 6.30
C LEU A 119 0.68 -11.77 5.20
N LYS A 120 1.04 -10.47 5.17
CA LYS A 120 0.62 -9.51 4.13
C LYS A 120 1.12 -9.90 2.75
N SER A 121 2.34 -10.43 2.65
CA SER A 121 2.90 -10.90 1.37
C SER A 121 2.19 -12.15 0.84
N ALA A 122 1.81 -13.06 1.72
CA ALA A 122 1.06 -14.26 1.37
C ALA A 122 -0.40 -13.95 1.02
N ASN A 123 -1.01 -13.00 1.72
CA ASN A 123 -2.37 -12.52 1.48
C ASN A 123 -2.41 -10.99 1.47
N PRO A 124 -2.52 -10.33 0.30
CA PRO A 124 -2.56 -8.87 0.22
C PRO A 124 -3.74 -8.22 0.97
N TYR A 125 -4.79 -8.99 1.29
CA TYR A 125 -5.93 -8.53 2.10
C TYR A 125 -5.66 -8.61 3.61
N HIS A 126 -4.60 -9.29 4.03
CA HIS A 126 -4.24 -9.35 5.45
C HIS A 126 -4.06 -7.95 6.03
N LYS A 127 -4.74 -7.66 7.13
CA LYS A 127 -4.59 -6.39 7.87
C LYS A 127 -3.40 -6.50 8.79
N ILE A 128 -2.38 -5.66 8.58
CA ILE A 128 -1.26 -5.56 9.51
C ILE A 128 -1.78 -5.09 10.87
N ASN A 129 -1.60 -5.91 11.88
CA ASN A 129 -1.99 -5.60 13.26
C ASN A 129 -0.81 -5.86 14.18
N LEU A 130 -0.26 -4.79 14.74
CA LEU A 130 0.88 -4.82 15.66
C LEU A 130 0.44 -4.37 17.05
N GLY A 131 0.82 -5.11 18.05
CA GLY A 131 0.47 -4.79 19.44
C GLY A 131 0.87 -3.36 19.80
N LYS A 132 -0.08 -2.58 20.36
CA LYS A 132 0.14 -1.18 20.79
C LYS A 132 0.53 -0.18 19.68
N ALA A 133 0.38 -0.55 18.41
CA ALA A 133 0.59 0.33 17.26
C ALA A 133 -0.73 1.02 16.90
N THR A 134 -0.87 2.30 17.17
CA THR A 134 -2.12 3.06 16.93
C THR A 134 -1.92 4.29 16.07
N GLN A 135 -0.69 4.69 15.81
CA GLN A 135 -0.40 5.94 15.12
C GLN A 135 0.84 5.85 14.24
N ILE A 136 0.77 6.55 13.10
CA ILE A 136 1.92 6.86 12.25
C ILE A 136 2.54 8.14 12.79
N LYS A 137 3.78 8.05 13.27
CA LYS A 137 4.46 9.17 13.94
C LYS A 137 5.35 9.96 12.97
N ILE A 138 5.59 11.22 13.29
CA ILE A 138 6.45 12.13 12.50
C ILE A 138 7.84 11.55 12.20
N ALA A 139 8.40 10.75 13.10
CA ALA A 139 9.70 10.13 12.89
C ALA A 139 9.72 9.18 11.68
N GLN A 140 8.62 8.43 11.41
CA GLN A 140 8.48 7.60 10.20
C GLN A 140 8.48 8.44 8.93
N ILE A 141 7.82 9.60 8.95
CA ILE A 141 7.79 10.53 7.81
C ILE A 141 9.17 11.16 7.59
N ARG A 142 9.92 11.46 8.65
CA ARG A 142 11.30 11.97 8.54
C ARG A 142 12.24 10.90 7.97
N GLU A 143 12.10 9.65 8.40
CA GLU A 143 12.88 8.52 7.88
C GLU A 143 12.58 8.30 6.38
N LEU A 144 11.29 8.32 6.00
CA LEU A 144 10.88 8.29 4.60
C LEU A 144 11.59 9.37 3.77
N LYS A 145 11.55 10.63 4.22
CA LYS A 145 12.18 11.76 3.51
C LYS A 145 13.67 11.58 3.31
N ARG A 146 14.37 11.10 4.34
CA ARG A 146 15.80 10.79 4.24
C ARG A 146 16.06 9.70 3.19
N GLY A 147 15.26 8.61 3.21
CA GLY A 147 15.34 7.54 2.23
C GLY A 147 15.09 8.02 0.80
N LEU A 148 14.13 8.93 0.61
CA LEU A 148 13.83 9.50 -0.71
C LEU A 148 14.99 10.29 -1.29
N SER A 149 15.77 10.98 -0.47
CA SER A 149 16.91 11.78 -0.90
C SER A 149 18.14 10.93 -1.25
N LEU A 150 18.30 9.76 -0.64
CA LEU A 150 19.50 8.92 -0.77
C LEU A 150 19.47 7.97 -1.98
N THR A 151 18.30 7.59 -2.49
CA THR A 151 18.14 6.53 -3.49
C THR A 151 17.75 7.05 -4.88
N ALA A 152 18.43 8.06 -5.39
CA ALA A 152 18.09 8.73 -6.66
C ALA A 152 18.28 7.90 -7.94
N ASN A 153 18.89 6.69 -7.90
CA ASN A 153 19.39 5.97 -9.09
C ASN A 153 18.81 4.56 -9.33
N SER A 154 17.70 4.17 -8.69
CA SER A 154 17.10 2.86 -9.01
C SER A 154 16.19 2.95 -10.24
N GLN A 155 16.34 2.03 -11.19
CA GLN A 155 15.39 1.88 -12.30
C GLN A 155 13.99 1.53 -11.76
N GLY A 156 12.94 2.05 -12.39
CA GLY A 156 11.54 1.83 -12.00
C GLY A 156 10.94 3.01 -11.25
N ARG A 157 9.67 2.89 -10.87
CA ARG A 157 8.91 3.93 -10.16
C ARG A 157 8.94 3.69 -8.67
N ARG A 158 9.31 4.70 -7.90
CA ARG A 158 9.24 4.64 -6.45
C ARG A 158 7.78 4.72 -6.00
N CYS A 159 7.36 3.77 -5.17
CA CYS A 159 6.01 3.69 -4.63
C CYS A 159 6.04 3.78 -3.10
N ILE A 160 5.37 4.77 -2.55
CA ILE A 160 5.20 4.94 -1.10
C ILE A 160 3.76 4.57 -0.79
N LEU A 161 3.56 3.49 -0.05
CA LEU A 161 2.26 2.98 0.32
C LEU A 161 2.00 3.33 1.80
N VAL A 162 1.09 4.27 2.05
CA VAL A 162 0.70 4.68 3.40
C VAL A 162 -0.63 4.03 3.73
N PHE A 163 -0.62 3.02 4.58
CA PHE A 163 -1.82 2.30 4.98
C PHE A 163 -2.47 2.97 6.18
N ARG A 164 -3.79 3.12 6.11
CA ARG A 164 -4.60 3.77 7.14
C ARG A 164 -4.05 5.17 7.47
N ALA A 165 -4.05 6.03 6.48
CA ALA A 165 -3.50 7.39 6.58
C ALA A 165 -4.20 8.23 7.67
N GLU A 166 -5.43 7.89 8.06
CA GLU A 166 -6.16 8.44 9.21
C GLU A 166 -5.46 8.21 10.55
N GLU A 167 -4.51 7.29 10.62
CA GLU A 167 -3.71 7.02 11.84
C GLU A 167 -2.48 7.95 11.95
N MET A 168 -2.24 8.85 10.98
CA MET A 168 -1.17 9.83 11.10
C MET A 168 -1.45 10.81 12.25
N THR A 169 -0.44 11.06 13.09
CA THR A 169 -0.51 12.19 14.03
C THR A 169 -0.56 13.50 13.25
N LEU A 170 -1.09 14.56 13.84
CA LEU A 170 -1.16 15.88 13.20
C LEU A 170 0.22 16.38 12.73
N GLU A 171 1.26 16.14 13.55
CA GLU A 171 2.63 16.50 13.22
C GLU A 171 3.17 15.68 12.05
N ALA A 172 2.84 14.37 11.97
CA ALA A 172 3.20 13.50 10.85
C ALA A 172 2.51 13.97 9.57
N ALA A 173 1.21 14.24 9.63
CA ALA A 173 0.41 14.73 8.51
C ALA A 173 0.95 16.07 7.96
N ASN A 174 1.22 17.05 8.83
CA ASN A 174 1.82 18.32 8.44
C ASN A 174 3.23 18.16 7.85
N ALA A 175 4.06 17.30 8.43
CA ALA A 175 5.38 17.00 7.88
C ALA A 175 5.29 16.33 6.50
N PHE A 176 4.23 15.57 6.23
CA PHE A 176 4.03 14.85 4.97
C PHE A 176 3.57 15.77 3.83
N LEU A 177 2.91 16.89 4.12
CA LEU A 177 2.44 17.88 3.12
C LEU A 177 3.55 18.30 2.16
N LYS A 178 4.76 18.59 2.66
CA LYS A 178 5.88 18.97 1.81
C LYS A 178 6.26 17.88 0.79
N THR A 179 6.11 16.61 1.15
CA THR A 179 6.39 15.49 0.23
C THR A 179 5.31 15.36 -0.84
N LEU A 180 4.07 15.74 -0.53
CA LEU A 180 2.95 15.76 -1.48
C LEU A 180 3.02 16.96 -2.44
N GLU A 181 3.52 18.10 -1.96
CA GLU A 181 3.69 19.32 -2.76
C GLU A 181 4.84 19.22 -3.76
N GLU A 182 5.95 18.66 -3.31
CA GLU A 182 7.18 18.54 -4.09
C GLU A 182 7.61 17.06 -4.16
N PRO A 183 6.85 16.22 -4.88
CA PRO A 183 7.19 14.81 -4.97
C PRO A 183 8.49 14.64 -5.77
N HIS A 184 9.36 13.76 -5.31
CA HIS A 184 10.55 13.39 -6.07
C HIS A 184 10.16 12.83 -7.44
N SER A 185 10.98 13.08 -8.46
CA SER A 185 10.75 12.56 -9.80
C SER A 185 10.55 11.03 -9.78
N ASN A 186 9.66 10.55 -10.62
CA ASN A 186 9.32 9.12 -10.74
C ASN A 186 8.86 8.47 -9.42
N THR A 187 8.14 9.23 -8.58
CA THR A 187 7.58 8.76 -7.30
C THR A 187 6.06 8.80 -7.35
N THR A 188 5.42 7.78 -6.82
CA THR A 188 3.97 7.75 -6.60
C THR A 188 3.70 7.41 -5.14
N ILE A 189 2.88 8.23 -4.51
CA ILE A 189 2.40 8.05 -3.14
C ILE A 189 0.98 7.50 -3.21
N ILE A 190 0.69 6.41 -2.53
CA ILE A 190 -0.66 5.85 -2.43
C ILE A 190 -1.03 5.77 -0.95
N MET A 191 -1.96 6.59 -0.54
CA MET A 191 -2.55 6.54 0.79
C MET A 191 -3.84 5.73 0.75
N THR A 192 -4.11 4.93 1.77
CA THR A 192 -5.39 4.25 1.95
C THR A 192 -6.09 4.80 3.18
N THR A 193 -7.41 4.93 3.14
CA THR A 193 -8.21 5.36 4.29
C THR A 193 -9.63 4.78 4.26
N SER A 194 -10.17 4.51 5.43
CA SER A 194 -11.60 4.24 5.63
C SER A 194 -12.33 5.43 6.26
N GLU A 195 -11.60 6.42 6.75
CA GLU A 195 -12.13 7.57 7.45
C GLU A 195 -11.57 8.89 6.86
N PRO A 196 -11.96 9.26 5.63
CA PRO A 196 -11.42 10.43 4.95
C PRO A 196 -11.62 11.73 5.73
N GLN A 197 -12.65 11.81 6.58
CA GLN A 197 -12.91 12.96 7.45
C GLN A 197 -11.83 13.17 8.53
N LYS A 198 -11.01 12.16 8.85
CA LYS A 198 -9.88 12.28 9.76
C LYS A 198 -8.59 12.73 9.07
N ILE A 199 -8.57 12.76 7.75
CA ILE A 199 -7.42 13.23 6.98
C ILE A 199 -7.53 14.74 6.77
N LEU A 200 -6.40 15.43 6.90
CA LEU A 200 -6.37 16.88 6.65
C LEU A 200 -6.87 17.21 5.24
N PRO A 201 -7.79 18.17 5.07
CA PRO A 201 -8.25 18.61 3.74
C PRO A 201 -7.10 19.03 2.82
N THR A 202 -6.04 19.58 3.40
CA THR A 202 -4.81 19.97 2.69
C THR A 202 -4.06 18.79 2.08
N ILE A 203 -4.14 17.59 2.66
CA ILE A 203 -3.63 16.35 2.09
C ILE A 203 -4.55 15.87 0.97
N LEU A 204 -5.86 15.79 1.23
CA LEU A 204 -6.83 15.29 0.24
C LEU A 204 -6.85 16.13 -1.04
N SER A 205 -6.69 17.47 -0.93
CA SER A 205 -6.65 18.37 -2.08
C SER A 205 -5.43 18.19 -2.99
N ARG A 206 -4.37 17.52 -2.52
CA ARG A 206 -3.15 17.22 -3.27
C ARG A 206 -3.10 15.82 -3.83
N CYS A 207 -4.17 15.05 -3.64
CA CYS A 207 -4.23 13.65 -4.08
C CYS A 207 -5.36 13.44 -5.08
N GLN A 208 -5.12 12.60 -6.06
CA GLN A 208 -6.20 12.04 -6.85
C GLN A 208 -6.98 11.06 -5.97
N GLN A 209 -8.20 11.43 -5.63
CA GLN A 209 -9.09 10.59 -4.83
C GLN A 209 -9.67 9.47 -5.69
N VAL A 210 -9.58 8.24 -5.21
CA VAL A 210 -10.11 7.04 -5.87
C VAL A 210 -11.01 6.31 -4.88
N PHE A 211 -12.29 6.22 -5.23
CA PHE A 211 -13.32 5.65 -4.36
C PHE A 211 -13.52 4.16 -4.63
N PHE A 212 -13.40 3.36 -3.58
CA PHE A 212 -13.67 1.94 -3.58
C PHE A 212 -15.08 1.67 -3.09
N GLN A 213 -15.81 0.90 -3.84
CA GLN A 213 -17.16 0.47 -3.46
C GLN A 213 -17.11 -0.80 -2.63
N SER A 214 -18.10 -0.99 -1.77
CA SER A 214 -18.33 -2.30 -1.15
C SER A 214 -18.58 -3.34 -2.24
N LEU A 215 -18.03 -4.53 -2.03
CA LEU A 215 -18.22 -5.62 -2.98
C LEU A 215 -19.61 -6.25 -2.75
N PRO A 216 -20.34 -6.59 -3.82
CA PRO A 216 -21.54 -7.40 -3.70
C PRO A 216 -21.21 -8.79 -3.12
N ASP A 217 -22.08 -9.31 -2.25
CA ASP A 217 -21.91 -10.62 -1.61
C ASP A 217 -21.60 -11.72 -2.64
N ARG A 218 -22.27 -11.67 -3.80
CA ARG A 218 -22.08 -12.63 -4.87
C ARG A 218 -20.64 -12.65 -5.42
N GLU A 219 -19.99 -11.49 -5.55
CA GLU A 219 -18.59 -11.42 -6.03
C GLU A 219 -17.65 -12.03 -4.98
N LEU A 220 -17.97 -11.88 -3.70
CA LEU A 220 -17.21 -12.48 -2.60
C LEU A 220 -17.43 -13.99 -2.56
N GLU A 221 -18.68 -14.46 -2.69
CA GLU A 221 -19.01 -15.88 -2.77
C GLU A 221 -18.27 -16.57 -3.93
N ASP A 222 -18.36 -16.01 -5.15
CA ASP A 222 -17.68 -16.54 -6.33
C ASP A 222 -16.17 -16.63 -6.12
N TYR A 223 -15.56 -15.60 -5.50
CA TYR A 223 -14.13 -15.62 -5.18
C TYR A 223 -13.78 -16.70 -4.14
N LEU A 224 -14.58 -16.87 -3.10
CA LEU A 224 -14.34 -17.88 -2.06
C LEU A 224 -14.43 -19.29 -2.65
N ILE A 225 -15.42 -19.53 -3.51
CA ILE A 225 -15.59 -20.82 -4.20
C ILE A 225 -14.36 -21.10 -5.09
N ASP A 226 -13.94 -20.13 -5.91
CA ASP A 226 -12.83 -20.31 -6.83
C ASP A 226 -11.48 -20.49 -6.12
N ARG A 227 -11.22 -19.68 -5.12
CA ARG A 227 -9.92 -19.59 -4.46
C ARG A 227 -9.71 -20.68 -3.42
N PHE A 228 -10.73 -20.93 -2.60
CA PHE A 228 -10.65 -21.84 -1.45
C PHE A 228 -11.36 -23.16 -1.69
N LYS A 229 -12.01 -23.32 -2.85
CA LYS A 229 -12.78 -24.53 -3.22
C LYS A 229 -13.89 -24.84 -2.23
N LEU A 230 -14.45 -23.81 -1.63
CA LEU A 230 -15.61 -23.91 -0.75
C LEU A 230 -16.87 -24.28 -1.57
N ASP A 231 -17.82 -24.93 -0.92
CA ASP A 231 -19.13 -25.08 -1.51
C ASP A 231 -19.95 -23.77 -1.38
N LEU A 232 -21.07 -23.70 -2.10
CA LEU A 232 -21.92 -22.49 -2.12
C LEU A 232 -22.47 -22.15 -0.72
N THR A 233 -22.73 -23.14 0.12
CA THR A 233 -23.27 -22.96 1.47
C THR A 233 -22.21 -22.39 2.39
N GLU A 234 -20.99 -22.94 2.34
CA GLU A 234 -19.83 -22.46 3.09
C GLU A 234 -19.47 -21.03 2.68
N ALA A 235 -19.46 -20.74 1.36
CA ALA A 235 -19.17 -19.40 0.85
C ALA A 235 -20.20 -18.36 1.33
N LYS A 236 -21.50 -18.69 1.34
CA LYS A 236 -22.55 -17.80 1.86
C LYS A 236 -22.49 -17.55 3.36
N LEU A 237 -21.97 -18.50 4.14
CA LEU A 237 -21.78 -18.32 5.58
C LEU A 237 -20.55 -17.47 5.91
N ALA A 238 -19.60 -17.35 4.98
CA ALA A 238 -18.35 -16.62 5.15
C ALA A 238 -18.44 -15.14 4.70
N VAL A 239 -19.49 -14.75 3.98
CA VAL A 239 -19.79 -13.41 3.51
C VAL A 239 -20.80 -12.75 4.43
#